data_764436ae15a1024c85f61bcbb060e91d
#
_entry.id   764436ae15a1024c85f61bcbb060e91d
#
_cell.length_a   1.000
_cell.length_b   1.000
_cell.length_c   1.000
_cell.angle_alpha   90.00
_cell.angle_beta   90.00
_cell.angle_gamma   90.00
#
_symmetry.space_group_name_H-M   'P 1'
#
loop_
_entity.id
_entity.type
_entity.pdbx_description
1 polymer ?
#
loop_
_entity_poly.entity_id
_entity_poly.type
_entity_poly.pdbx_seq_one_letter_code
_entity_poly.pdbx_strand_id
1 'polypeptide(L)'
;MSALLGERMVHHTSNPAGNSDVLHADFNSALKYKLFIEFEEINMRTHSKMADGIKALVTDNTHMIKHKGQEPISVKASERYLFTTNSPGSIVVEQGDRRYCTLSMSQRRIGDAAYWKEFYSRLRNDNFIKDVADYLCSFRDELVDYEFGTNKPLTKYYEQLKALSFPPELEFLKDTYFDSKSEGEMIISSTQLSSMFNTWREEHSMEGKTSNRMFSMRLKTHGEKYGISSKHTKSGNVFVMNISKLREQLAKDFGISLEEVAED
;
A
#
# COMPACT_ATOMS: atom_id res chain seq x y z
N MET A 1 15.37 -7.79 -15.41
CA MET A 1 15.66 -8.91 -14.47
C MET A 1 15.92 -10.23 -15.21
N SER A 2 15.11 -10.58 -16.23
CA SER A 2 15.32 -11.86 -16.96
C SER A 2 16.71 -12.01 -17.58
N ALA A 3 17.30 -10.92 -18.09
CA ALA A 3 18.67 -10.94 -18.63
C ALA A 3 19.74 -11.20 -17.56
N LEU A 4 19.52 -10.82 -16.30
CA LEU A 4 20.44 -11.01 -15.19
C LEU A 4 20.28 -12.37 -14.50
N LEU A 5 19.04 -12.80 -14.28
CA LEU A 5 18.73 -13.98 -13.48
C LEU A 5 18.38 -15.21 -14.33
N GLY A 6 18.12 -15.02 -15.62
CA GLY A 6 17.59 -16.03 -16.52
C GLY A 6 16.05 -16.09 -16.47
N GLU A 7 15.45 -16.40 -17.62
CA GLU A 7 13.97 -16.40 -17.78
C GLU A 7 13.27 -17.37 -16.83
N ARG A 8 13.91 -18.49 -16.50
CA ARG A 8 13.32 -19.50 -15.60
C ARG A 8 13.15 -18.99 -14.17
N MET A 9 13.97 -18.04 -13.74
CA MET A 9 13.98 -17.49 -12.37
C MET A 9 13.10 -16.27 -12.23
N VAL A 10 12.56 -15.74 -13.33
CA VAL A 10 11.70 -14.55 -13.33
C VAL A 10 10.29 -14.94 -13.77
N HIS A 11 9.31 -14.32 -13.16
CA HIS A 11 7.91 -14.42 -13.59
C HIS A 11 7.36 -13.01 -13.81
N HIS A 12 6.76 -12.79 -14.96
CA HIS A 12 6.06 -11.57 -15.32
C HIS A 12 4.57 -11.83 -15.40
N THR A 13 3.78 -10.94 -14.86
CA THR A 13 2.36 -10.95 -15.05
C THR A 13 1.88 -9.55 -15.41
N SER A 14 1.47 -9.39 -16.67
CA SER A 14 1.03 -8.14 -17.28
C SER A 14 -0.49 -7.97 -17.30
N ASN A 15 -1.23 -8.97 -16.82
CA ASN A 15 -2.68 -8.94 -16.80
C ASN A 15 -3.18 -8.69 -15.38
N PRO A 16 -3.94 -7.61 -15.11
CA PRO A 16 -4.56 -7.38 -13.80
C PRO A 16 -5.44 -8.55 -13.33
N ALA A 17 -6.13 -9.25 -14.24
CA ALA A 17 -6.84 -10.48 -13.92
C ALA A 17 -5.88 -11.64 -13.62
N GLY A 18 -4.75 -11.76 -14.33
CA GLY A 18 -3.70 -12.72 -14.06
C GLY A 18 -2.96 -12.45 -12.74
N ASN A 19 -2.93 -11.20 -12.27
CA ASN A 19 -2.42 -10.86 -10.93
C ASN A 19 -3.29 -11.48 -9.84
N SER A 20 -4.61 -11.54 -10.03
CA SER A 20 -5.51 -12.23 -9.11
C SER A 20 -5.26 -13.75 -9.11
N ASP A 21 -4.89 -14.32 -10.24
CA ASP A 21 -4.62 -15.75 -10.36
C ASP A 21 -3.35 -16.17 -9.62
N VAL A 22 -2.33 -15.34 -9.59
CA VAL A 22 -1.11 -15.61 -8.80
C VAL A 22 -1.34 -15.39 -7.30
N LEU A 23 -2.13 -14.38 -6.94
CA LEU A 23 -2.34 -13.98 -5.54
C LEU A 23 -3.45 -14.76 -4.84
N HIS A 24 -4.44 -15.26 -5.58
CA HIS A 24 -5.64 -15.90 -5.03
C HIS A 24 -5.96 -17.24 -5.67
N ALA A 25 -5.13 -17.71 -6.60
CA ALA A 25 -5.46 -18.87 -7.39
C ALA A 25 -5.51 -20.14 -6.58
N ASP A 26 -6.45 -20.98 -6.95
CA ASP A 26 -6.39 -22.40 -6.62
C ASP A 26 -5.11 -23.06 -7.17
N PHE A 27 -4.43 -22.41 -8.15
CA PHE A 27 -3.20 -22.92 -8.78
C PHE A 27 -2.16 -21.80 -8.94
N ASN A 28 -1.18 -21.79 -8.06
CA ASN A 28 -0.11 -20.79 -8.00
C ASN A 28 1.27 -21.34 -8.39
N SER A 29 1.30 -22.35 -9.25
CA SER A 29 2.53 -23.02 -9.65
C SER A 29 3.57 -22.11 -10.32
N ALA A 30 3.13 -20.96 -10.84
CA ALA A 30 4.00 -19.93 -11.40
C ALA A 30 5.01 -19.34 -10.40
N LEU A 31 4.72 -19.39 -9.10
CA LEU A 31 5.63 -18.91 -8.04
C LEU A 31 6.77 -19.89 -7.74
N LYS A 32 6.61 -21.16 -8.13
CA LYS A 32 7.56 -22.22 -7.76
C LYS A 32 8.97 -21.93 -8.27
N TYR A 33 9.94 -21.85 -7.35
CA TYR A 33 11.36 -21.67 -7.65
C TYR A 33 11.69 -20.36 -8.39
N LYS A 34 10.87 -19.32 -8.21
CA LYS A 34 11.20 -18.00 -8.73
C LYS A 34 12.07 -17.23 -7.74
N LEU A 35 12.95 -16.39 -8.28
CA LEU A 35 13.74 -15.43 -7.52
C LEU A 35 13.16 -14.03 -7.64
N PHE A 36 12.43 -13.74 -8.72
CA PHE A 36 11.88 -12.43 -8.99
C PHE A 36 10.51 -12.54 -9.66
N ILE A 37 9.56 -11.81 -9.12
CA ILE A 37 8.18 -11.78 -9.62
C ILE A 37 7.78 -10.34 -9.84
N GLU A 38 7.38 -10.03 -11.06
CA GLU A 38 6.92 -8.71 -11.47
C GLU A 38 5.42 -8.72 -11.72
N PHE A 39 4.73 -7.82 -11.04
CA PHE A 39 3.31 -7.53 -11.22
C PHE A 39 3.16 -6.18 -11.90
N GLU A 40 2.74 -6.18 -13.15
CA GLU A 40 2.48 -4.97 -13.91
C GLU A 40 1.05 -4.46 -13.66
N GLU A 41 0.91 -3.15 -13.69
CA GLU A 41 -0.36 -2.43 -13.58
C GLU A 41 -1.23 -2.81 -12.37
N ILE A 42 -0.58 -3.00 -11.24
CA ILE A 42 -1.28 -3.36 -10.00
C ILE A 42 -2.16 -2.22 -9.49
N ASN A 43 -3.35 -2.57 -8.99
CA ASN A 43 -4.23 -1.65 -8.28
C ASN A 43 -4.83 -2.30 -7.03
N MET A 44 -4.22 -2.04 -5.88
CA MET A 44 -4.65 -2.61 -4.59
C MET A 44 -5.90 -1.93 -4.02
N ARG A 45 -6.23 -0.70 -4.45
CA ARG A 45 -7.40 0.02 -3.93
C ARG A 45 -8.69 -0.57 -4.43
N THR A 46 -8.74 -1.02 -5.67
CA THR A 46 -9.92 -1.66 -6.26
C THR A 46 -10.09 -3.11 -5.80
N HIS A 47 -9.04 -3.72 -5.27
CA HIS A 47 -9.01 -5.14 -4.88
C HIS A 47 -8.42 -5.31 -3.47
N SER A 48 -9.22 -5.09 -2.43
CA SER A 48 -8.77 -5.21 -1.03
C SER A 48 -8.17 -6.59 -0.69
N LYS A 49 -8.70 -7.67 -1.26
CA LYS A 49 -8.16 -9.02 -1.10
C LYS A 49 -6.75 -9.17 -1.69
N MET A 50 -6.43 -8.38 -2.72
CA MET A 50 -5.10 -8.38 -3.34
C MET A 50 -4.05 -7.82 -2.38
N ALA A 51 -4.36 -6.75 -1.65
CA ALA A 51 -3.45 -6.17 -0.66
C ALA A 51 -3.10 -7.17 0.44
N ASP A 52 -4.08 -7.92 0.95
CA ASP A 52 -3.86 -8.96 1.97
C ASP A 52 -3.06 -10.15 1.42
N GLY A 53 -3.34 -10.57 0.17
CA GLY A 53 -2.57 -11.61 -0.51
C GLY A 53 -1.10 -11.23 -0.69
N ILE A 54 -0.81 -10.00 -1.08
CA ILE A 54 0.57 -9.51 -1.22
C ILE A 54 1.27 -9.46 0.15
N LYS A 55 0.58 -9.03 1.21
CA LYS A 55 1.15 -9.04 2.56
C LYS A 55 1.59 -10.45 2.96
N ALA A 56 0.74 -11.45 2.73
CA ALA A 56 1.06 -12.84 3.00
C ALA A 56 2.28 -13.31 2.18
N LEU A 57 2.27 -13.08 0.86
CA LEU A 57 3.38 -13.46 -0.02
C LEU A 57 4.73 -12.87 0.42
N VAL A 58 4.74 -11.60 0.84
CA VAL A 58 5.99 -10.91 1.20
C VAL A 58 6.49 -11.30 2.59
N THR A 59 5.61 -11.77 3.48
CA THR A 59 5.97 -12.08 4.88
C THR A 59 6.16 -13.55 5.17
N ASP A 60 5.56 -14.43 4.38
CA ASP A 60 5.62 -15.86 4.62
C ASP A 60 7.00 -16.44 4.22
N ASN A 61 7.53 -17.31 5.05
CA ASN A 61 8.79 -18.00 4.77
C ASN A 61 8.62 -19.20 3.82
N THR A 62 7.38 -19.65 3.62
CA THR A 62 7.05 -20.79 2.77
C THR A 62 5.73 -20.54 2.05
N HIS A 63 5.62 -21.06 0.83
CA HIS A 63 4.39 -21.03 0.05
C HIS A 63 3.87 -22.44 -0.20
N MET A 64 2.56 -22.60 -0.09
CA MET A 64 1.88 -23.82 -0.55
C MET A 64 1.65 -23.70 -2.05
N ILE A 65 2.40 -24.48 -2.82
CA ILE A 65 2.26 -24.53 -4.28
C ILE A 65 1.24 -25.60 -4.65
N LYS A 66 0.22 -25.19 -5.37
CA LYS A 66 -0.87 -26.04 -5.84
C LYS A 66 -0.79 -26.22 -7.36
N HIS A 67 -0.70 -27.45 -7.79
CA HIS A 67 -0.80 -27.84 -9.18
C HIS A 67 -2.15 -28.51 -9.43
N LYS A 68 -2.73 -28.34 -10.63
CA LYS A 68 -3.97 -29.01 -10.98
C LYS A 68 -3.77 -30.54 -10.94
N GLY A 69 -4.60 -31.22 -10.14
CA GLY A 69 -4.57 -32.68 -10.03
C GLY A 69 -3.39 -33.27 -9.26
N GLN A 70 -2.68 -32.46 -8.48
CA GLN A 70 -1.58 -32.93 -7.63
C GLN A 70 -1.79 -32.44 -6.19
N GLU A 71 -1.19 -33.16 -5.24
CA GLU A 71 -1.16 -32.72 -3.85
C GLU A 71 -0.33 -31.42 -3.71
N PRO A 72 -0.79 -30.47 -2.89
CA PRO A 72 -0.05 -29.25 -2.62
C PRO A 72 1.31 -29.54 -1.98
N ILE A 73 2.33 -28.82 -2.42
CA ILE A 73 3.67 -28.91 -1.85
C ILE A 73 4.08 -27.61 -1.17
N SER A 74 4.78 -27.70 -0.04
CA SER A 74 5.38 -26.56 0.61
C SER A 74 6.76 -26.27 0.01
N VAL A 75 7.00 -25.03 -0.42
CA VAL A 75 8.31 -24.57 -0.91
C VAL A 75 8.77 -23.36 -0.11
N LYS A 76 10.09 -23.23 0.06
CA LYS A 76 10.68 -22.06 0.71
C LYS A 76 10.44 -20.82 -0.17
N ALA A 77 9.97 -19.74 0.43
CA ALA A 77 9.88 -18.44 -0.20
C ALA A 77 11.30 -17.87 -0.41
N SER A 78 11.65 -17.57 -1.65
CA SER A 78 12.97 -17.01 -2.02
C SER A 78 12.82 -15.80 -2.93
N GLU A 79 11.61 -15.48 -3.31
CA GLU A 79 11.24 -14.49 -4.29
C GLU A 79 11.41 -13.07 -3.75
N ARG A 80 11.64 -12.14 -4.67
CA ARG A 80 11.50 -10.70 -4.49
C ARG A 80 10.46 -10.19 -5.47
N TYR A 81 9.69 -9.20 -5.02
CA TYR A 81 8.53 -8.72 -5.76
C TYR A 81 8.76 -7.32 -6.25
N LEU A 82 8.43 -7.07 -7.52
CA LEU A 82 8.35 -5.75 -8.11
C LEU A 82 6.91 -5.47 -8.53
N PHE A 83 6.40 -4.32 -8.13
CA PHE A 83 5.08 -3.85 -8.52
C PHE A 83 5.24 -2.59 -9.34
N THR A 84 4.68 -2.57 -10.54
CA THR A 84 4.64 -1.37 -11.38
C THR A 84 3.20 -0.91 -11.56
N THR A 85 3.00 0.41 -11.61
CA THR A 85 1.69 1.01 -11.83
C THR A 85 1.84 2.40 -12.42
N ASN A 86 0.90 2.76 -13.30
CA ASN A 86 0.77 4.09 -13.87
C ASN A 86 -0.20 4.99 -13.06
N SER A 87 -0.89 4.40 -12.08
CA SER A 87 -1.91 5.10 -11.28
C SER A 87 -1.34 5.49 -9.91
N PRO A 88 -1.19 6.78 -9.60
CA PRO A 88 -0.79 7.21 -8.27
C PRO A 88 -1.75 6.68 -7.20
N GLY A 89 -1.19 6.22 -6.08
CA GLY A 89 -1.98 5.70 -4.97
C GLY A 89 -2.59 4.31 -5.17
N SER A 90 -2.27 3.60 -6.26
CA SER A 90 -2.70 2.20 -6.47
C SER A 90 -2.13 1.23 -5.45
N ILE A 91 -1.01 1.56 -4.84
CA ILE A 91 -0.39 0.79 -3.77
C ILE A 91 -0.82 1.38 -2.43
N VAL A 92 -1.37 0.54 -1.56
CA VAL A 92 -1.78 0.92 -0.21
C VAL A 92 -0.61 0.70 0.75
N VAL A 93 -0.09 1.80 1.30
CA VAL A 93 1.00 1.78 2.27
C VAL A 93 0.44 2.12 3.66
N GLU A 94 0.36 1.13 4.54
CA GLU A 94 -0.18 1.32 5.88
C GLU A 94 0.79 2.07 6.79
N GLN A 95 0.26 2.66 7.86
CA GLN A 95 1.08 3.23 8.93
C GLN A 95 1.95 2.13 9.57
N GLY A 96 3.27 2.37 9.68
CA GLY A 96 4.21 1.36 10.19
C GLY A 96 4.57 0.26 9.20
N ASP A 97 4.23 0.43 7.91
CA ASP A 97 4.66 -0.52 6.88
C ASP A 97 6.19 -0.65 6.82
N ARG A 98 6.65 -1.90 6.73
CA ARG A 98 8.08 -2.26 6.62
C ARG A 98 8.42 -3.04 5.34
N ARG A 99 7.44 -3.22 4.44
CA ARG A 99 7.55 -4.14 3.29
C ARG A 99 7.91 -3.42 2.00
N TYR A 100 7.36 -2.21 1.80
CA TYR A 100 7.47 -1.53 0.52
C TYR A 100 8.63 -0.53 0.49
N CYS A 101 9.47 -0.66 -0.53
CA CYS A 101 10.34 0.41 -0.99
C CYS A 101 9.73 0.96 -2.29
N THR A 102 9.30 2.21 -2.28
CA THR A 102 8.57 2.80 -3.41
C THR A 102 9.42 3.84 -4.13
N LEU A 103 9.40 3.80 -5.46
CA LEU A 103 10.16 4.70 -6.31
C LEU A 103 9.23 5.37 -7.31
N SER A 104 9.40 6.67 -7.52
CA SER A 104 8.77 7.38 -8.63
C SER A 104 9.76 7.46 -9.79
N MET A 105 9.33 7.00 -10.96
CA MET A 105 10.16 7.05 -12.15
C MET A 105 10.21 8.46 -12.72
N SER A 106 11.41 8.87 -13.14
CA SER A 106 11.59 10.18 -13.80
C SER A 106 10.90 10.21 -15.16
N GLN A 107 10.14 11.26 -15.41
CA GLN A 107 9.52 11.50 -16.71
C GLN A 107 10.47 12.14 -17.73
N ARG A 108 11.73 12.43 -17.35
CA ARG A 108 12.70 13.17 -18.16
C ARG A 108 12.97 12.56 -19.55
N ARG A 109 12.77 11.24 -19.69
CA ARG A 109 13.04 10.50 -20.92
C ARG A 109 11.78 10.07 -21.68
N ILE A 110 10.61 10.58 -21.31
CA ILE A 110 9.38 10.34 -22.05
C ILE A 110 9.54 10.96 -23.46
N GLY A 111 9.28 10.15 -24.50
CA GLY A 111 9.38 10.58 -25.90
C GLY A 111 10.80 10.66 -26.46
N ASP A 112 11.85 10.40 -25.68
CA ASP A 112 13.24 10.40 -26.15
C ASP A 112 13.57 9.07 -26.86
N ALA A 113 13.16 8.99 -28.13
CA ALA A 113 13.32 7.78 -28.93
C ALA A 113 14.79 7.39 -29.14
N ALA A 114 15.71 8.38 -29.24
CA ALA A 114 17.15 8.11 -29.41
C ALA A 114 17.74 7.45 -28.17
N TYR A 115 17.43 7.98 -26.98
CA TYR A 115 17.82 7.40 -25.70
C TYR A 115 17.32 5.96 -25.55
N TRP A 116 16.04 5.72 -25.81
CA TRP A 116 15.46 4.39 -25.63
C TRP A 116 16.00 3.38 -26.65
N LYS A 117 16.26 3.80 -27.89
CA LYS A 117 16.89 2.93 -28.88
C LYS A 117 18.29 2.48 -28.43
N GLU A 118 19.09 3.40 -27.92
CA GLU A 118 20.43 3.10 -27.40
C GLU A 118 20.32 2.21 -26.16
N PHE A 119 19.47 2.53 -25.19
CA PHE A 119 19.24 1.76 -23.98
C PHE A 119 18.89 0.30 -24.27
N TYR A 120 17.89 0.06 -25.15
CA TYR A 120 17.52 -1.30 -25.53
C TYR A 120 18.59 -2.02 -26.34
N SER A 121 19.41 -1.32 -27.11
CA SER A 121 20.58 -1.91 -27.76
C SER A 121 21.61 -2.42 -26.73
N ARG A 122 21.88 -1.64 -25.69
CA ARG A 122 22.78 -2.05 -24.58
C ARG A 122 22.23 -3.25 -23.81
N LEU A 123 20.93 -3.30 -23.53
CA LEU A 123 20.30 -4.44 -22.84
C LEU A 123 20.38 -5.77 -23.61
N ARG A 124 20.67 -5.73 -24.92
CA ARG A 124 20.89 -6.93 -25.75
C ARG A 124 22.37 -7.33 -25.84
N ASN A 125 23.25 -6.60 -25.16
CA ASN A 125 24.69 -6.87 -25.18
C ASN A 125 25.07 -7.63 -23.91
N ASP A 126 25.56 -8.86 -24.05
CA ASP A 126 25.93 -9.72 -22.94
C ASP A 126 27.04 -9.13 -22.06
N ASN A 127 27.99 -8.39 -22.65
CA ASN A 127 29.03 -7.71 -21.88
C ASN A 127 28.42 -6.61 -20.98
N PHE A 128 27.47 -5.84 -21.51
CA PHE A 128 26.79 -4.85 -20.69
C PHE A 128 25.99 -5.50 -19.54
N ILE A 129 25.29 -6.60 -19.80
CA ILE A 129 24.58 -7.34 -18.75
C ILE A 129 25.54 -7.88 -17.70
N LYS A 130 26.71 -8.38 -18.13
CA LYS A 130 27.77 -8.81 -17.20
C LYS A 130 28.29 -7.66 -16.36
N ASP A 131 28.59 -6.50 -16.97
CA ASP A 131 29.05 -5.32 -16.25
C ASP A 131 28.04 -4.85 -15.20
N VAL A 132 26.73 -4.90 -15.52
CA VAL A 132 25.65 -4.61 -14.57
C VAL A 132 25.64 -5.64 -13.43
N ALA A 133 25.81 -6.92 -13.73
CA ALA A 133 25.86 -7.97 -12.72
C ALA A 133 27.07 -7.78 -11.78
N ASP A 134 28.26 -7.52 -12.33
CA ASP A 134 29.48 -7.27 -11.58
C ASP A 134 29.34 -6.02 -10.68
N TYR A 135 28.73 -4.94 -11.21
CA TYR A 135 28.42 -3.74 -10.44
C TYR A 135 27.46 -4.03 -9.27
N LEU A 136 26.39 -4.77 -9.50
CA LEU A 136 25.46 -5.15 -8.43
C LEU A 136 26.13 -6.05 -7.38
N CYS A 137 26.99 -6.96 -7.81
CA CYS A 137 27.76 -7.83 -6.92
C CYS A 137 28.76 -7.06 -6.06
N SER A 138 29.26 -5.89 -6.51
CA SER A 138 30.19 -5.06 -5.74
C SER A 138 29.61 -4.54 -4.42
N PHE A 139 28.27 -4.47 -4.29
CA PHE A 139 27.59 -4.08 -3.05
C PHE A 139 27.40 -5.25 -2.08
N ARG A 140 27.84 -6.45 -2.43
CA ARG A 140 27.56 -7.66 -1.64
C ARG A 140 28.03 -7.51 -0.19
N ASP A 141 29.25 -7.04 0.02
CA ASP A 141 29.85 -6.95 1.36
C ASP A 141 29.17 -5.88 2.21
N GLU A 142 28.71 -4.78 1.59
CA GLU A 142 27.94 -3.73 2.25
C GLU A 142 26.54 -4.19 2.69
N LEU A 143 25.99 -5.22 2.02
CA LEU A 143 24.65 -5.73 2.25
C LEU A 143 24.60 -6.98 3.13
N VAL A 144 25.74 -7.54 3.55
CA VAL A 144 25.79 -8.76 4.37
C VAL A 144 25.01 -8.59 5.68
N ASP A 145 25.20 -7.45 6.35
CA ASP A 145 24.56 -7.14 7.64
C ASP A 145 23.39 -6.16 7.49
N TYR A 146 22.92 -5.93 6.26
CA TYR A 146 21.84 -4.98 6.01
C TYR A 146 20.46 -5.57 6.32
N GLU A 147 19.83 -5.04 7.34
CA GLU A 147 18.46 -5.43 7.74
C GLU A 147 17.39 -4.65 6.96
N PHE A 148 16.96 -5.18 5.83
CA PHE A 148 15.98 -4.53 4.95
C PHE A 148 14.64 -4.21 5.65
N GLY A 149 14.24 -5.01 6.63
CA GLY A 149 13.00 -4.78 7.38
C GLY A 149 13.04 -3.55 8.26
N THR A 150 14.22 -3.20 8.79
CA THR A 150 14.43 -2.07 9.68
C THR A 150 14.97 -0.85 8.95
N ASN A 151 15.85 -1.07 7.96
CA ASN A 151 16.62 -0.03 7.27
C ASN A 151 16.16 0.19 5.82
N LYS A 152 14.88 -0.06 5.51
CA LYS A 152 14.39 0.15 4.15
C LYS A 152 14.57 1.62 3.72
N PRO A 153 14.89 1.88 2.44
CA PRO A 153 14.97 3.24 1.93
C PRO A 153 13.61 3.94 2.00
N LEU A 154 13.56 5.10 2.66
CA LEU A 154 12.38 5.95 2.70
C LEU A 154 12.51 7.02 1.63
N THR A 155 11.60 7.01 0.68
CA THR A 155 11.55 7.98 -0.42
C THR A 155 10.45 9.00 -0.20
N LYS A 156 10.55 10.16 -0.84
CA LYS A 156 9.44 11.15 -0.84
C LYS A 156 8.15 10.54 -1.39
N TYR A 157 8.26 9.66 -2.37
CA TYR A 157 7.08 8.99 -2.94
C TYR A 157 6.44 8.00 -1.96
N TYR A 158 7.25 7.34 -1.12
CA TYR A 158 6.73 6.50 -0.04
C TYR A 158 5.86 7.31 0.94
N GLU A 159 6.34 8.49 1.36
CA GLU A 159 5.56 9.35 2.27
C GLU A 159 4.26 9.87 1.61
N GLN A 160 4.31 10.20 0.32
CA GLN A 160 3.11 10.56 -0.44
C GLN A 160 2.09 9.41 -0.50
N LEU A 161 2.53 8.18 -0.80
CA LEU A 161 1.65 7.02 -0.83
C LEU A 161 1.07 6.71 0.55
N LYS A 162 1.86 6.86 1.59
CA LYS A 162 1.42 6.69 2.98
C LYS A 162 0.34 7.70 3.34
N ALA A 163 0.50 8.97 2.94
CA ALA A 163 -0.50 10.00 3.11
C ALA A 163 -1.80 9.71 2.34
N LEU A 164 -1.71 9.11 1.15
CA LEU A 164 -2.86 8.69 0.35
C LEU A 164 -3.53 7.38 0.83
N SER A 165 -2.92 6.68 1.78
CA SER A 165 -3.37 5.35 2.24
C SER A 165 -4.05 5.40 3.60
N PHE A 166 -4.55 6.55 4.00
CA PHE A 166 -5.29 6.67 5.24
C PHE A 166 -6.61 5.88 5.18
N PRO A 167 -7.03 5.31 6.32
CA PRO A 167 -8.33 4.69 6.43
C PRO A 167 -9.44 5.71 6.08
N PRO A 168 -10.46 5.31 5.31
CA PRO A 168 -11.55 6.21 4.93
C PRO A 168 -12.23 6.91 6.11
N GLU A 169 -12.25 6.27 7.27
CA GLU A 169 -12.80 6.84 8.50
C GLU A 169 -12.01 8.07 8.98
N LEU A 170 -10.68 8.06 8.79
CA LEU A 170 -9.82 9.19 9.16
C LEU A 170 -9.85 10.29 8.11
N GLU A 171 -9.93 9.94 6.82
CA GLU A 171 -10.15 10.91 5.74
C GLU A 171 -11.47 11.65 5.95
N PHE A 172 -12.55 10.93 6.25
CA PHE A 172 -13.85 11.52 6.61
C PHE A 172 -13.76 12.46 7.80
N LEU A 173 -13.08 12.06 8.87
CA LEU A 173 -12.91 12.92 10.05
C LEU A 173 -12.10 14.17 9.72
N LYS A 174 -11.07 14.05 8.90
CA LYS A 174 -10.29 15.19 8.40
C LYS A 174 -11.19 16.15 7.64
N ASP A 175 -11.89 15.68 6.61
CA ASP A 175 -12.71 16.53 5.76
C ASP A 175 -13.91 17.16 6.50
N THR A 176 -14.38 16.50 7.57
CA THR A 176 -15.54 17.00 8.33
C THR A 176 -15.15 17.94 9.47
N TYR A 177 -14.03 17.68 10.14
CA TYR A 177 -13.73 18.36 11.41
C TYR A 177 -12.40 19.13 11.42
N PHE A 178 -11.52 18.96 10.45
CA PHE A 178 -10.22 19.62 10.45
C PHE A 178 -10.36 21.15 10.39
N ASP A 179 -11.16 21.65 9.44
CA ASP A 179 -11.40 23.08 9.23
C ASP A 179 -12.64 23.60 9.98
N SER A 180 -13.29 22.74 10.77
CA SER A 180 -14.51 23.18 11.50
C SER A 180 -14.14 24.16 12.62
N LYS A 181 -15.00 25.15 12.86
CA LYS A 181 -14.85 26.09 14.00
C LYS A 181 -15.22 25.49 15.35
N SER A 182 -15.52 24.17 15.39
CA SER A 182 -15.85 23.46 16.62
C SER A 182 -14.61 23.29 17.51
N GLU A 183 -14.78 23.54 18.81
CA GLU A 183 -13.71 23.38 19.81
C GLU A 183 -14.23 22.53 20.99
N GLY A 184 -13.29 21.98 21.77
CA GLY A 184 -13.62 21.20 22.95
C GLY A 184 -14.11 19.78 22.67
N GLU A 185 -14.99 19.27 23.53
CA GLU A 185 -15.58 17.94 23.38
C GLU A 185 -16.87 17.97 22.58
N MET A 186 -16.96 17.13 21.55
CA MET A 186 -18.17 16.90 20.77
C MET A 186 -18.73 15.52 21.09
N ILE A 187 -20.05 15.44 21.31
CA ILE A 187 -20.76 14.17 21.52
C ILE A 187 -21.72 13.97 20.36
N ILE A 188 -21.58 12.84 19.67
CA ILE A 188 -22.39 12.47 18.52
C ILE A 188 -22.84 11.01 18.60
N SER A 189 -24.09 10.71 18.21
CA SER A 189 -24.55 9.34 18.19
C SER A 189 -23.80 8.51 17.13
N SER A 190 -23.52 7.24 17.43
CA SER A 190 -22.83 6.36 16.49
C SER A 190 -23.60 6.18 15.19
N THR A 191 -24.92 6.19 15.25
CA THR A 191 -25.79 6.10 14.07
C THR A 191 -25.68 7.34 13.18
N GLN A 192 -25.71 8.54 13.79
CA GLN A 192 -25.58 9.79 13.07
C GLN A 192 -24.19 9.92 12.40
N LEU A 193 -23.13 9.65 13.14
CA LEU A 193 -21.77 9.71 12.60
C LEU A 193 -21.56 8.68 11.46
N SER A 194 -22.11 7.47 11.59
CA SER A 194 -22.09 6.45 10.54
C SER A 194 -22.90 6.85 9.30
N SER A 195 -24.03 7.56 9.49
CA SER A 195 -24.80 8.10 8.38
C SER A 195 -24.03 9.16 7.62
N MET A 196 -23.42 10.12 8.33
CA MET A 196 -22.55 11.15 7.73
C MET A 196 -21.39 10.51 6.96
N PHE A 197 -20.74 9.51 7.52
CA PHE A 197 -19.67 8.76 6.85
C PHE A 197 -20.14 8.09 5.55
N ASN A 198 -21.32 7.47 5.53
CA ASN A 198 -21.83 6.85 4.31
C ASN A 198 -22.19 7.89 3.24
N THR A 199 -22.74 9.05 3.62
CA THR A 199 -22.98 10.17 2.70
C THR A 199 -21.65 10.67 2.11
N TRP A 200 -20.65 10.91 2.95
CA TRP A 200 -19.30 11.30 2.51
C TRP A 200 -18.69 10.27 1.55
N ARG A 201 -18.87 8.97 1.79
CA ARG A 201 -18.42 7.89 0.88
C ARG A 201 -19.10 7.96 -0.49
N GLU A 202 -20.41 8.20 -0.53
CA GLU A 202 -21.16 8.36 -1.77
C GLU A 202 -20.65 9.56 -2.57
N GLU A 203 -20.40 10.69 -1.91
CA GLU A 203 -19.80 11.90 -2.52
C GLU A 203 -18.40 11.66 -3.08
N HIS A 204 -17.61 10.78 -2.46
CA HIS A 204 -16.27 10.39 -2.89
C HIS A 204 -16.24 9.17 -3.82
N SER A 205 -17.38 8.78 -4.38
CA SER A 205 -17.50 7.65 -5.34
C SER A 205 -16.96 6.31 -4.79
N MET A 206 -17.03 6.10 -3.48
CA MET A 206 -16.63 4.85 -2.85
C MET A 206 -17.76 3.83 -2.91
N GLU A 207 -17.51 2.65 -3.48
CA GLU A 207 -18.52 1.60 -3.60
C GLU A 207 -18.95 1.02 -2.24
N GLY A 208 -20.24 0.71 -2.15
CA GLY A 208 -20.88 0.01 -1.04
C GLY A 208 -21.07 0.85 0.21
N LYS A 209 -22.01 0.45 1.06
CA LYS A 209 -22.30 1.07 2.37
C LYS A 209 -21.59 0.32 3.49
N THR A 210 -21.07 1.07 4.45
CA THR A 210 -20.50 0.50 5.67
C THR A 210 -21.57 0.46 6.76
N SER A 211 -21.78 -0.71 7.38
CA SER A 211 -22.71 -0.82 8.51
C SER A 211 -22.21 0.00 9.70
N ASN A 212 -23.15 0.51 10.52
CA ASN A 212 -22.82 1.24 11.74
C ASN A 212 -21.88 0.43 12.68
N ARG A 213 -22.11 -0.89 12.78
CA ARG A 213 -21.25 -1.77 13.58
C ARG A 213 -19.80 -1.77 13.06
N MET A 214 -19.61 -1.93 11.74
CA MET A 214 -18.28 -1.98 11.12
C MET A 214 -17.57 -0.63 11.22
N PHE A 215 -18.25 0.45 10.91
CA PHE A 215 -17.74 1.81 11.07
C PHE A 215 -17.29 2.08 12.52
N SER A 216 -18.18 1.78 13.49
CA SER A 216 -17.88 1.97 14.91
C SER A 216 -16.69 1.13 15.38
N MET A 217 -16.56 -0.10 14.89
CA MET A 217 -15.41 -0.96 15.21
C MET A 217 -14.10 -0.36 14.67
N ARG A 218 -14.09 0.05 13.42
CA ARG A 218 -12.91 0.66 12.78
C ARG A 218 -12.52 1.98 13.43
N LEU A 219 -13.51 2.82 13.73
CA LEU A 219 -13.25 4.11 14.39
C LEU A 219 -12.65 3.92 15.79
N LYS A 220 -13.09 2.90 16.54
CA LYS A 220 -12.53 2.57 17.85
C LYS A 220 -11.07 2.10 17.79
N THR A 221 -10.62 1.45 16.72
CA THR A 221 -9.20 1.06 16.60
C THR A 221 -8.26 2.25 16.53
N HIS A 222 -8.76 3.39 16.09
CA HIS A 222 -8.01 4.64 16.01
C HIS A 222 -8.28 5.59 17.20
N GLY A 223 -9.32 5.32 18.00
CA GLY A 223 -9.94 6.24 18.93
C GLY A 223 -8.99 6.88 19.92
N GLU A 224 -8.18 6.11 20.63
CA GLU A 224 -7.29 6.62 21.66
C GLU A 224 -6.27 7.62 21.10
N LYS A 225 -5.69 7.31 19.96
CA LYS A 225 -4.72 8.16 19.26
C LYS A 225 -5.31 9.53 18.89
N TYR A 226 -6.55 9.52 18.38
CA TYR A 226 -7.21 10.73 17.86
C TYR A 226 -8.15 11.43 18.88
N GLY A 227 -8.10 11.02 20.15
CA GLY A 227 -8.95 11.62 21.18
C GLY A 227 -10.43 11.26 21.04
N ILE A 228 -10.74 10.09 20.47
CA ILE A 228 -12.09 9.59 20.25
C ILE A 228 -12.37 8.45 21.24
N SER A 229 -13.41 8.57 22.02
CA SER A 229 -13.90 7.52 22.91
C SER A 229 -15.36 7.15 22.60
N SER A 230 -15.81 6.00 23.03
CA SER A 230 -17.21 5.61 22.87
C SER A 230 -17.85 5.32 24.23
N LYS A 231 -19.07 5.79 24.43
CA LYS A 231 -19.86 5.55 25.65
C LYS A 231 -21.21 4.98 25.27
N HIS A 232 -21.74 4.12 26.13
CA HIS A 232 -23.13 3.68 26.04
C HIS A 232 -24.00 4.58 26.90
N THR A 233 -25.08 5.10 26.31
CA THR A 233 -26.04 5.95 27.00
C THR A 233 -27.45 5.32 26.94
N LYS A 234 -28.40 5.88 27.66
CA LYS A 234 -29.81 5.42 27.61
C LYS A 234 -30.41 5.51 26.20
N SER A 235 -29.89 6.41 25.37
CA SER A 235 -30.33 6.63 23.98
C SER A 235 -29.49 5.87 22.94
N GLY A 236 -28.53 5.05 23.36
CA GLY A 236 -27.66 4.26 22.49
C GLY A 236 -26.17 4.59 22.61
N ASN A 237 -25.40 4.10 21.68
CA ASN A 237 -23.96 4.35 21.65
C ASN A 237 -23.64 5.74 21.09
N VAL A 238 -22.76 6.46 21.77
CA VAL A 238 -22.24 7.76 21.34
C VAL A 238 -20.73 7.74 21.26
N PHE A 239 -20.18 8.56 20.36
CA PHE A 239 -18.78 8.92 20.34
C PHE A 239 -18.58 10.27 21.05
N VAL A 240 -17.52 10.36 21.82
CA VAL A 240 -17.03 11.59 22.44
C VAL A 240 -15.70 11.88 21.81
N MET A 241 -15.60 13.00 21.10
CA MET A 241 -14.42 13.41 20.37
C MET A 241 -13.84 14.70 20.94
N ASN A 242 -12.57 14.68 21.32
CA ASN A 242 -11.84 15.90 21.64
C ASN A 242 -11.32 16.50 20.32
N ILE A 243 -11.95 17.58 19.86
CA ILE A 243 -11.69 18.15 18.54
C ILE A 243 -10.28 18.72 18.42
N SER A 244 -9.75 19.33 19.47
CA SER A 244 -8.38 19.85 19.46
C SER A 244 -7.35 18.74 19.28
N LYS A 245 -7.47 17.66 20.07
CA LYS A 245 -6.60 16.48 19.95
C LYS A 245 -6.76 15.78 18.59
N LEU A 246 -8.00 15.71 18.08
CA LEU A 246 -8.30 15.16 16.77
C LEU A 246 -7.57 15.92 15.66
N ARG A 247 -7.67 17.25 15.66
CA ARG A 247 -7.00 18.12 14.67
C ARG A 247 -5.48 18.01 14.74
N GLU A 248 -4.91 18.11 15.95
CA GLU A 248 -3.47 17.98 16.15
C GLU A 248 -2.94 16.65 15.59
N GLN A 249 -3.62 15.54 15.88
CA GLN A 249 -3.19 14.23 15.41
C GLN A 249 -3.41 14.05 13.91
N LEU A 250 -4.50 14.56 13.35
CA LEU A 250 -4.75 14.57 11.91
C LEU A 250 -3.69 15.42 11.18
N ALA A 251 -3.39 16.65 11.69
CA ALA A 251 -2.34 17.49 11.13
C ALA A 251 -1.01 16.75 11.04
N LYS A 252 -0.60 16.12 12.15
CA LYS A 252 0.64 15.35 12.23
C LYS A 252 0.67 14.18 11.24
N ASP A 253 -0.41 13.40 11.16
CA ASP A 253 -0.45 12.19 10.36
C ASP A 253 -0.60 12.49 8.86
N PHE A 254 -1.36 13.53 8.50
CA PHE A 254 -1.54 13.97 7.11
C PHE A 254 -0.45 14.96 6.63
N GLY A 255 0.44 15.42 7.53
CA GLY A 255 1.49 16.38 7.19
C GLY A 255 0.96 17.77 6.85
N ILE A 256 -0.16 18.20 7.49
CA ILE A 256 -0.83 19.48 7.27
C ILE A 256 -0.40 20.46 8.36
N SER A 257 -0.11 21.71 8.00
CA SER A 257 0.16 22.77 8.98
C SER A 257 -1.14 23.24 9.64
N LEU A 258 -1.13 23.38 10.98
CA LEU A 258 -2.26 23.97 11.72
C LEU A 258 -2.34 25.48 11.56
N GLU A 259 -1.28 26.15 11.08
CA GLU A 259 -1.23 27.59 10.92
C GLU A 259 -1.97 28.09 9.66
N GLU A 260 -2.16 27.24 8.66
CA GLU A 260 -2.89 27.59 7.42
C GLU A 260 -4.41 27.72 7.60
N VAL A 261 -4.96 27.26 8.74
CA VAL A 261 -6.41 27.25 9.01
C VAL A 261 -6.91 28.54 9.69
N ALA A 262 -6.02 29.44 10.09
CA ALA A 262 -6.39 30.64 10.87
C ALA A 262 -6.63 31.91 10.02
N GLU A 263 -6.47 31.86 8.68
CA GLU A 263 -6.51 33.06 7.82
C GLU A 263 -7.71 33.14 6.86
N ASP A 264 -8.75 32.27 6.96
CA ASP A 264 -9.97 32.39 6.14
C ASP A 264 -11.24 32.67 6.97
#